data_1b46a94991e5a0e21b7c287711e6cf2b
#
_entry.id   1b46a94991e5a0e21b7c287711e6cf2b
#
_cell.length_a   1.000
_cell.length_b   1.000
_cell.length_c   1.000
_cell.angle_alpha   90.00
_cell.angle_beta   90.00
_cell.angle_gamma   90.00
#
_symmetry.space_group_name_H-M   'P 1'
#
loop_
_entity.id
_entity.type
_entity.pdbx_description
1 polymer ?
#
loop_
_entity_poly.entity_id
_entity_poly.type
_entity_poly.pdbx_seq_one_letter_code
_entity_poly.pdbx_strand_id
1 'polypeptide(L)'
;MSIREYLLGGPLGFGAAPLGNMFRNIPDSEADATVDAAWSAGTRYFDTAPFYGAGLSEIRLGKQLSKHKRSEYRLSSKVGRLILSEIEQEIQTFGEKGDLFKHGRKNKVAYDYTADGTIRSIEESLKRIGVDHLDFVWIHDIARDFHGDNWIAQFEVAHRGAMVALTRLRDEKVIKGWGLGVNRVEPCELTIEMTEMQPDAFLLAGRYTLLDHEQALQRLMPACEAKKVDIVVGGPYSSGVLAGGPNFEYAPASPEIRAKVDRIRTICDRFAVSIKAAALHFSLAHPASAAVIPGASKPGRIVEDHAAMNEKVPDEFWHQLRKEALVSPNAPLPIDRKGDEAEAGKQSSHAGQR
;
A
#
# COMPACT_ATOMS: atom_id res chain seq x y z
N MET A 1 -10.19 -8.09 -13.38
CA MET A 1 -10.89 -6.76 -13.48
C MET A 1 -10.01 -5.78 -12.71
N SER A 2 -9.81 -4.55 -13.23
CA SER A 2 -8.92 -3.58 -12.56
C SER A 2 -9.53 -3.11 -11.24
N ILE A 3 -8.74 -3.10 -10.15
CA ILE A 3 -9.23 -2.51 -8.87
C ILE A 3 -9.49 -1.02 -9.00
N ARG A 4 -8.86 -0.37 -9.97
CA ARG A 4 -9.03 1.05 -10.30
C ARG A 4 -10.49 1.42 -10.55
N GLU A 5 -11.25 0.51 -11.17
CA GLU A 5 -12.68 0.70 -11.46
C GLU A 5 -13.55 0.73 -10.19
N TYR A 6 -13.05 0.18 -9.08
CA TYR A 6 -13.77 0.16 -7.81
C TYR A 6 -13.37 1.28 -6.87
N LEU A 7 -12.25 1.97 -7.12
CA LEU A 7 -11.79 3.04 -6.21
C LEU A 7 -12.78 4.21 -6.22
N LEU A 8 -13.11 4.67 -5.02
CA LEU A 8 -13.93 5.85 -4.79
C LEU A 8 -13.03 6.98 -4.28
N GLY A 9 -13.34 8.23 -4.62
CA GLY A 9 -12.60 9.40 -4.13
C GLY A 9 -11.20 9.57 -4.75
N GLY A 10 -10.91 8.89 -5.88
CA GLY A 10 -9.63 8.99 -6.59
C GLY A 10 -8.55 8.01 -6.08
N PRO A 11 -7.29 8.17 -6.52
CA PRO A 11 -6.22 7.21 -6.27
C PRO A 11 -5.53 7.37 -4.91
N LEU A 12 -5.87 8.40 -4.11
CA LEU A 12 -5.29 8.60 -2.78
C LEU A 12 -6.14 7.87 -1.73
N GLY A 13 -5.60 6.79 -1.18
CA GLY A 13 -6.18 6.07 -0.07
C GLY A 13 -5.47 6.36 1.26
N PHE A 14 -5.86 5.65 2.31
CA PHE A 14 -5.29 5.76 3.65
C PHE A 14 -4.78 4.41 4.14
N GLY A 15 -3.48 4.33 4.42
CA GLY A 15 -2.83 3.19 5.04
C GLY A 15 -2.92 3.28 6.57
N ALA A 16 -3.71 2.40 7.19
CA ALA A 16 -4.01 2.48 8.62
C ALA A 16 -2.96 1.81 9.53
N ALA A 17 -1.81 1.38 9.03
CA ALA A 17 -0.76 0.77 9.86
C ALA A 17 -0.37 1.64 11.09
N PRO A 18 -0.25 2.98 10.98
CA PRO A 18 0.04 3.81 12.15
C PRO A 18 -1.03 3.74 13.26
N LEU A 19 -2.30 3.44 12.92
CA LEU A 19 -3.36 3.27 13.92
C LEU A 19 -3.17 2.04 14.82
N GLY A 20 -2.31 1.09 14.41
CA GLY A 20 -1.86 -0.04 15.23
C GLY A 20 -0.76 0.32 16.25
N ASN A 21 -0.47 1.61 16.44
CA ASN A 21 0.65 2.09 17.26
C ASN A 21 2.03 1.75 16.67
N MET A 22 2.16 1.85 15.34
CA MET A 22 3.45 1.71 14.67
C MET A 22 4.41 2.82 15.13
N PHE A 23 5.60 2.42 15.58
CA PHE A 23 6.68 3.27 16.11
C PHE A 23 6.37 4.07 17.38
N ARG A 24 5.13 4.39 17.68
CA ARG A 24 4.75 5.15 18.87
C ARG A 24 3.35 4.76 19.38
N ASN A 25 3.12 5.01 20.65
CA ASN A 25 1.77 4.95 21.18
C ASN A 25 0.95 6.16 20.70
N ILE A 26 -0.24 5.92 20.16
CA ILE A 26 -1.18 6.93 19.70
C ILE A 26 -2.41 6.87 20.61
N PRO A 27 -2.82 7.99 21.24
CA PRO A 27 -4.09 8.04 21.95
C PRO A 27 -5.28 7.73 21.01
N ASP A 28 -6.31 7.07 21.52
CA ASP A 28 -7.51 6.75 20.72
C ASP A 28 -8.15 7.98 20.10
N SER A 29 -8.18 9.11 20.85
CA SER A 29 -8.69 10.38 20.34
C SER A 29 -7.91 10.92 19.13
N GLU A 30 -6.60 10.73 19.10
CA GLU A 30 -5.76 11.12 17.93
C GLU A 30 -5.98 10.17 16.76
N ALA A 31 -6.13 8.88 17.02
CA ALA A 31 -6.46 7.89 16.00
C ALA A 31 -7.84 8.18 15.37
N ASP A 32 -8.85 8.42 16.21
CA ASP A 32 -10.21 8.80 15.80
C ASP A 32 -10.19 10.05 14.91
N ALA A 33 -9.54 11.11 15.37
CA ALA A 33 -9.41 12.37 14.63
C ALA A 33 -8.65 12.21 13.30
N THR A 34 -7.71 11.28 13.22
CA THR A 34 -6.97 11.00 11.98
C THR A 34 -7.86 10.35 10.92
N VAL A 35 -8.70 9.38 11.31
CA VAL A 35 -9.65 8.75 10.37
C VAL A 35 -10.74 9.74 9.96
N ASP A 36 -11.28 10.54 10.90
CA ASP A 36 -12.27 11.58 10.60
C ASP A 36 -11.68 12.64 9.64
N ALA A 37 -10.41 13.00 9.79
CA ALA A 37 -9.73 13.91 8.85
C ALA A 37 -9.59 13.29 7.46
N ALA A 38 -9.23 11.99 7.35
CA ALA A 38 -9.16 11.30 6.07
C ALA A 38 -10.51 11.28 5.37
N TRP A 39 -11.58 10.95 6.09
CA TRP A 39 -12.94 10.98 5.56
C TRP A 39 -13.34 12.38 5.06
N SER A 40 -13.12 13.40 5.90
CA SER A 40 -13.48 14.79 5.61
C SER A 40 -12.69 15.36 4.42
N ALA A 41 -11.44 14.92 4.23
CA ALA A 41 -10.61 15.31 3.09
C ALA A 41 -11.01 14.61 1.77
N GLY A 42 -11.91 13.63 1.82
CA GLY A 42 -12.40 12.93 0.61
C GLY A 42 -11.80 11.54 0.40
N THR A 43 -10.96 11.03 1.31
CA THR A 43 -10.47 9.64 1.22
C THR A 43 -11.62 8.66 1.31
N ARG A 44 -11.67 7.71 0.37
CA ARG A 44 -12.70 6.66 0.30
C ARG A 44 -12.14 5.26 0.10
N TYR A 45 -10.82 5.10 0.13
CA TYR A 45 -10.14 3.82 0.18
C TYR A 45 -9.28 3.72 1.44
N PHE A 46 -9.54 2.69 2.24
CA PHE A 46 -8.87 2.44 3.52
C PHE A 46 -8.27 1.03 3.54
N ASP A 47 -7.01 0.92 3.96
CA ASP A 47 -6.30 -0.35 4.09
C ASP A 47 -5.84 -0.57 5.53
N THR A 48 -6.05 -1.76 6.04
CA THR A 48 -5.62 -2.19 7.36
C THR A 48 -5.09 -3.63 7.36
N ALA A 49 -4.78 -4.20 8.52
CA ALA A 49 -4.36 -5.59 8.67
C ALA A 49 -4.55 -6.10 10.12
N PRO A 50 -4.76 -7.42 10.31
CA PRO A 50 -4.69 -8.06 11.63
C PRO A 50 -3.35 -7.80 12.34
N PHE A 51 -2.23 -7.84 11.61
CA PHE A 51 -0.90 -7.59 12.16
C PHE A 51 -0.73 -6.20 12.76
N TYR A 52 -1.45 -5.20 12.30
CA TYR A 52 -1.26 -3.82 12.75
C TYR A 52 -1.72 -3.61 14.18
N GLY A 53 -0.77 -3.79 15.11
CA GLY A 53 -1.00 -3.73 16.54
C GLY A 53 -1.89 -4.86 17.07
N ALA A 54 -1.77 -6.08 16.50
CA ALA A 54 -2.61 -7.23 16.83
C ALA A 54 -4.11 -6.89 16.79
N GLY A 55 -4.56 -6.30 15.66
CA GLY A 55 -5.94 -5.92 15.41
C GLY A 55 -6.35 -4.55 15.95
N LEU A 56 -5.48 -3.81 16.62
CA LEU A 56 -5.80 -2.48 17.14
C LEU A 56 -6.20 -1.51 16.02
N SER A 57 -5.47 -1.55 14.88
CA SER A 57 -5.78 -0.72 13.72
C SER A 57 -7.16 -1.03 13.16
N GLU A 58 -7.55 -2.30 13.05
CA GLU A 58 -8.86 -2.71 12.56
C GLU A 58 -9.99 -2.20 13.47
N ILE A 59 -9.82 -2.32 14.80
CA ILE A 59 -10.79 -1.84 15.79
C ILE A 59 -10.97 -0.32 15.69
N ARG A 60 -9.87 0.45 15.65
CA ARG A 60 -9.89 1.91 15.56
C ARG A 60 -10.49 2.40 14.24
N LEU A 61 -10.09 1.81 13.14
CA LEU A 61 -10.61 2.14 11.82
C LEU A 61 -12.10 1.84 11.72
N GLY A 62 -12.52 0.64 12.15
CA GLY A 62 -13.91 0.22 12.15
C GLY A 62 -14.82 1.11 13.00
N LYS A 63 -14.37 1.52 14.18
CA LYS A 63 -15.11 2.47 15.04
C LYS A 63 -15.47 3.77 14.32
N GLN A 64 -14.56 4.31 13.50
CA GLN A 64 -14.82 5.55 12.77
C GLN A 64 -15.64 5.31 11.50
N LEU A 65 -15.32 4.27 10.74
CA LEU A 65 -16.02 3.93 9.51
C LEU A 65 -17.48 3.50 9.75
N SER A 66 -17.83 3.00 10.95
CA SER A 66 -19.21 2.67 11.32
C SER A 66 -20.18 3.88 11.31
N LYS A 67 -19.66 5.10 11.30
CA LYS A 67 -20.45 6.34 11.18
C LYS A 67 -20.96 6.59 9.75
N HIS A 68 -20.47 5.81 8.76
CA HIS A 68 -20.68 6.01 7.34
C HIS A 68 -21.30 4.77 6.70
N LYS A 69 -22.02 4.95 5.60
CA LYS A 69 -22.61 3.82 4.88
C LYS A 69 -21.48 2.98 4.24
N ARG A 70 -21.55 1.66 4.39
CA ARG A 70 -20.53 0.73 3.86
C ARG A 70 -20.30 0.88 2.34
N SER A 71 -21.32 1.27 1.59
CA SER A 71 -21.23 1.51 0.14
C SER A 71 -20.42 2.76 -0.26
N GLU A 72 -20.18 3.69 0.67
CA GLU A 72 -19.52 4.97 0.40
C GLU A 72 -17.99 4.89 0.42
N TYR A 73 -17.40 3.75 0.80
CA TYR A 73 -15.95 3.56 0.84
C TYR A 73 -15.55 2.16 0.38
N ARG A 74 -14.26 2.01 0.10
CA ARG A 74 -13.59 0.74 -0.16
C ARG A 74 -12.68 0.41 1.00
N LEU A 75 -12.66 -0.87 1.36
CA LEU A 75 -11.93 -1.36 2.52
C LEU A 75 -11.14 -2.60 2.13
N SER A 76 -9.85 -2.60 2.43
CA SER A 76 -9.02 -3.78 2.36
C SER A 76 -8.46 -4.16 3.74
N SER A 77 -8.30 -5.44 3.95
CA SER A 77 -7.52 -6.00 5.05
C SER A 77 -6.66 -7.15 4.54
N LYS A 78 -5.97 -7.84 5.43
CA LYS A 78 -4.98 -8.82 5.05
C LYS A 78 -5.24 -10.17 5.72
N VAL A 79 -4.71 -11.24 5.12
CA VAL A 79 -4.77 -12.61 5.63
C VAL A 79 -3.37 -13.21 5.76
N GLY A 80 -3.26 -14.40 6.34
CA GLY A 80 -1.98 -15.07 6.59
C GLY A 80 -1.47 -14.88 8.02
N ARG A 81 -2.19 -14.10 8.84
CA ARG A 81 -1.95 -13.98 10.28
C ARG A 81 -3.26 -14.05 11.05
N LEU A 82 -3.28 -14.88 12.08
CA LEU A 82 -4.37 -15.02 13.04
C LEU A 82 -3.99 -14.35 14.37
N ILE A 83 -4.93 -13.68 14.99
CA ILE A 83 -4.77 -13.11 16.33
C ILE A 83 -5.36 -14.09 17.32
N LEU A 84 -4.52 -14.63 18.18
CA LEU A 84 -4.92 -15.62 19.17
C LEU A 84 -5.42 -14.94 20.45
N SER A 85 -6.20 -15.67 21.26
CA SER A 85 -6.66 -15.19 22.57
C SER A 85 -5.53 -15.16 23.61
N GLU A 86 -4.47 -15.91 23.38
CA GLU A 86 -3.28 -15.92 24.24
C GLU A 86 -2.63 -14.55 24.30
N ILE A 87 -2.29 -14.12 25.53
CA ILE A 87 -1.58 -12.86 25.78
C ILE A 87 -0.12 -13.18 26.01
N GLU A 88 0.76 -12.52 25.28
CA GLU A 88 2.19 -12.63 25.44
C GLU A 88 2.69 -11.59 26.43
N GLN A 89 3.62 -11.98 27.31
CA GLN A 89 4.29 -11.05 28.23
C GLN A 89 5.33 -10.20 27.50
N GLU A 90 5.99 -10.79 26.49
CA GLU A 90 6.94 -10.12 25.62
C GLU A 90 6.37 -10.02 24.20
N ILE A 91 6.67 -8.91 23.52
CA ILE A 91 6.19 -8.66 22.18
C ILE A 91 6.96 -9.54 21.21
N GLN A 92 6.23 -10.26 20.34
CA GLN A 92 6.86 -11.06 19.30
C GLN A 92 7.65 -10.18 18.33
N THR A 93 8.87 -10.60 18.08
CA THR A 93 9.67 -10.09 16.97
C THR A 93 9.38 -10.92 15.72
N PHE A 94 8.99 -10.28 14.62
CA PHE A 94 8.73 -10.94 13.34
C PHE A 94 9.86 -10.63 12.36
N GLY A 95 10.77 -11.58 12.16
CA GLY A 95 11.88 -11.46 11.22
C GLY A 95 12.74 -10.20 11.48
N GLU A 96 13.24 -9.60 10.42
CA GLU A 96 14.10 -8.40 10.47
C GLU A 96 13.35 -7.13 10.93
N LYS A 97 12.00 -7.16 10.96
CA LYS A 97 11.15 -5.98 11.23
C LYS A 97 10.51 -5.99 12.62
N GLY A 98 11.02 -6.83 13.53
CA GLY A 98 10.72 -6.95 14.97
C GLY A 98 9.71 -5.92 15.51
N ASP A 99 10.02 -5.21 16.50
CA ASP A 99 9.23 -4.30 17.36
C ASP A 99 8.34 -3.21 16.71
N LEU A 100 7.96 -3.33 15.43
CA LEU A 100 7.18 -2.30 14.73
C LEU A 100 5.92 -1.87 15.48
N PHE A 101 5.24 -2.83 16.12
CA PHE A 101 3.98 -2.62 16.83
C PHE A 101 4.09 -2.90 18.33
N LYS A 102 5.25 -2.63 18.94
CA LYS A 102 5.48 -2.87 20.38
C LYS A 102 4.49 -2.18 21.33
N HIS A 103 3.78 -1.18 20.85
CA HIS A 103 2.71 -0.49 21.59
C HIS A 103 1.29 -0.94 21.19
N GLY A 104 1.18 -2.01 20.40
CA GLY A 104 -0.08 -2.64 20.03
C GLY A 104 -0.67 -3.46 21.18
N ARG A 105 -1.70 -4.24 20.86
CA ARG A 105 -2.26 -5.24 21.78
C ARG A 105 -1.26 -6.38 21.97
N LYS A 106 -1.30 -7.01 23.14
CA LYS A 106 -0.39 -8.10 23.51
C LYS A 106 -0.86 -9.50 23.06
N ASN A 107 -1.86 -9.57 22.22
CA ASN A 107 -2.32 -10.84 21.68
C ASN A 107 -1.25 -11.47 20.81
N LYS A 108 -1.05 -12.78 20.99
CA LYS A 108 -0.19 -13.58 20.13
C LYS A 108 -0.70 -13.56 18.69
N VAL A 109 0.22 -13.43 17.75
CA VAL A 109 -0.07 -13.48 16.31
C VAL A 109 0.62 -14.71 15.72
N ALA A 110 -0.13 -15.55 15.02
CA ALA A 110 0.37 -16.76 14.38
C ALA A 110 0.23 -16.67 12.86
N TYR A 111 1.18 -17.24 12.12
CA TYR A 111 1.06 -17.37 10.68
C TYR A 111 0.14 -18.54 10.32
N ASP A 112 -0.77 -18.29 9.37
CA ASP A 112 -1.60 -19.33 8.77
C ASP A 112 -2.03 -18.92 7.36
N TYR A 113 -1.37 -19.48 6.35
CA TYR A 113 -1.66 -19.23 4.93
C TYR A 113 -2.53 -20.34 4.30
N THR A 114 -3.08 -21.25 5.10
CA THR A 114 -4.02 -22.28 4.63
C THR A 114 -5.33 -21.65 4.16
N ALA A 115 -6.14 -22.40 3.42
CA ALA A 115 -7.47 -21.95 3.03
C ALA A 115 -8.37 -21.67 4.25
N ASP A 116 -8.37 -22.54 5.24
CA ASP A 116 -9.18 -22.39 6.46
C ASP A 116 -8.69 -21.21 7.30
N GLY A 117 -7.36 -21.05 7.46
CA GLY A 117 -6.75 -19.89 8.12
C GLY A 117 -7.10 -18.58 7.43
N THR A 118 -7.17 -18.58 6.10
CA THR A 118 -7.57 -17.42 5.30
C THR A 118 -9.01 -17.01 5.57
N ILE A 119 -9.96 -17.96 5.52
CA ILE A 119 -11.37 -17.70 5.81
C ILE A 119 -11.54 -17.20 7.23
N ARG A 120 -10.93 -17.89 8.20
CA ARG A 120 -10.96 -17.49 9.60
C ARG A 120 -10.41 -16.08 9.81
N SER A 121 -9.28 -15.73 9.15
CA SER A 121 -8.69 -14.40 9.24
C SER A 121 -9.65 -13.31 8.74
N ILE A 122 -10.36 -13.56 7.62
CA ILE A 122 -11.37 -12.64 7.09
C ILE A 122 -12.52 -12.47 8.09
N GLU A 123 -13.10 -13.56 8.59
CA GLU A 123 -14.22 -13.52 9.53
C GLU A 123 -13.88 -12.79 10.83
N GLU A 124 -12.67 -13.00 11.35
CA GLU A 124 -12.18 -12.31 12.54
C GLU A 124 -11.91 -10.82 12.26
N SER A 125 -11.42 -10.46 11.08
CA SER A 125 -11.26 -9.06 10.65
C SER A 125 -12.60 -8.35 10.52
N LEU A 126 -13.61 -8.99 9.90
CA LEU A 126 -14.96 -8.44 9.79
C LEU A 126 -15.55 -8.13 11.18
N LYS A 127 -15.37 -9.03 12.16
CA LYS A 127 -15.81 -8.82 13.55
C LYS A 127 -15.08 -7.66 14.21
N ARG A 128 -13.75 -7.55 14.05
CA ARG A 128 -12.97 -6.46 14.67
C ARG A 128 -13.28 -5.09 14.07
N ILE A 129 -13.48 -5.03 12.76
CA ILE A 129 -13.82 -3.79 12.05
C ILE A 129 -15.30 -3.45 12.24
N GLY A 130 -16.18 -4.44 12.42
CA GLY A 130 -17.63 -4.26 12.54
C GLY A 130 -18.32 -4.02 11.18
N VAL A 131 -17.88 -4.72 10.13
CA VAL A 131 -18.44 -4.64 8.77
C VAL A 131 -18.85 -6.03 8.27
N ASP A 132 -19.69 -6.06 7.24
CA ASP A 132 -20.22 -7.30 6.64
C ASP A 132 -19.35 -7.85 5.49
N HIS A 133 -18.50 -7.03 4.87
CA HIS A 133 -17.61 -7.45 3.81
C HIS A 133 -16.34 -6.59 3.70
N LEU A 134 -15.29 -7.16 3.08
CA LEU A 134 -14.11 -6.47 2.58
C LEU A 134 -14.22 -6.33 1.06
N ASP A 135 -13.68 -5.23 0.50
CA ASP A 135 -13.60 -5.08 -0.96
C ASP A 135 -12.39 -5.81 -1.53
N PHE A 136 -11.20 -5.66 -0.90
CA PHE A 136 -9.97 -6.30 -1.32
C PHE A 136 -9.30 -7.02 -0.15
N VAL A 137 -8.62 -8.14 -0.47
CA VAL A 137 -7.92 -8.94 0.54
C VAL A 137 -6.50 -9.24 0.06
N TRP A 138 -5.51 -8.95 0.91
CA TRP A 138 -4.10 -9.16 0.60
C TRP A 138 -3.50 -10.31 1.42
N ILE A 139 -2.77 -11.23 0.78
CA ILE A 139 -1.93 -12.21 1.47
C ILE A 139 -0.70 -11.47 1.99
N HIS A 140 -0.54 -11.43 3.32
CA HIS A 140 0.37 -10.50 3.99
C HIS A 140 1.75 -11.09 4.17
N ASP A 141 2.78 -10.32 3.77
CA ASP A 141 4.20 -10.50 4.11
C ASP A 141 4.74 -11.92 3.85
N ILE A 142 4.30 -12.54 2.78
CA ILE A 142 4.78 -13.86 2.34
C ILE A 142 6.12 -13.71 1.60
N ALA A 143 7.14 -13.24 2.32
CA ALA A 143 8.44 -12.90 1.78
C ALA A 143 9.57 -13.18 2.77
N ARG A 144 10.81 -13.10 2.27
CA ARG A 144 12.00 -13.43 3.04
C ARG A 144 12.20 -12.56 4.29
N ASP A 145 11.79 -11.30 4.25
CA ASP A 145 11.92 -10.35 5.36
C ASP A 145 11.07 -10.73 6.60
N PHE A 146 10.10 -11.64 6.46
CA PHE A 146 9.31 -12.16 7.59
C PHE A 146 9.51 -13.66 7.83
N HIS A 147 9.94 -14.42 6.83
CA HIS A 147 10.04 -15.87 6.92
C HIS A 147 11.47 -16.40 6.73
N GLY A 148 12.47 -15.51 6.53
CA GLY A 148 13.83 -15.93 6.25
C GLY A 148 13.89 -16.88 5.06
N ASP A 149 14.72 -17.92 5.15
CA ASP A 149 14.88 -18.92 4.07
C ASP A 149 13.65 -19.83 3.91
N ASN A 150 12.74 -19.85 4.89
CA ASN A 150 11.50 -20.65 4.81
C ASN A 150 10.39 -19.98 3.98
N TRP A 151 10.61 -18.80 3.42
CA TRP A 151 9.55 -18.05 2.73
C TRP A 151 8.97 -18.77 1.51
N ILE A 152 9.79 -19.56 0.78
CA ILE A 152 9.32 -20.36 -0.36
C ILE A 152 8.32 -21.42 0.09
N ALA A 153 8.61 -22.13 1.20
CA ALA A 153 7.67 -23.12 1.74
C ALA A 153 6.36 -22.46 2.19
N GLN A 154 6.42 -21.28 2.80
CA GLN A 154 5.22 -20.51 3.16
C GLN A 154 4.45 -20.03 1.92
N PHE A 155 5.15 -19.61 0.88
CA PHE A 155 4.55 -19.25 -0.41
C PHE A 155 3.81 -20.44 -1.02
N GLU A 156 4.37 -21.63 -0.95
CA GLU A 156 3.73 -22.85 -1.44
C GLU A 156 2.45 -23.20 -0.65
N VAL A 157 2.46 -23.02 0.68
CA VAL A 157 1.24 -23.14 1.50
C VAL A 157 0.19 -22.12 1.06
N ALA A 158 0.57 -20.86 0.86
CA ALA A 158 -0.36 -19.83 0.40
C ALA A 158 -0.88 -20.10 -1.02
N HIS A 159 -0.02 -20.59 -1.92
CA HIS A 159 -0.41 -20.93 -3.29
C HIS A 159 -1.52 -22.00 -3.28
N ARG A 160 -1.36 -23.05 -2.48
CA ARG A 160 -2.34 -24.16 -2.37
C ARG A 160 -3.54 -23.83 -1.46
N GLY A 161 -3.44 -22.80 -0.62
CA GLY A 161 -4.44 -22.45 0.39
C GLY A 161 -5.05 -21.06 0.16
N ALA A 162 -4.37 -20.02 0.60
CA ALA A 162 -4.90 -18.64 0.58
C ALA A 162 -5.27 -18.16 -0.83
N MET A 163 -4.43 -18.41 -1.85
CA MET A 163 -4.73 -17.97 -3.22
C MET A 163 -5.95 -18.69 -3.81
N VAL A 164 -6.12 -19.99 -3.50
CA VAL A 164 -7.29 -20.77 -3.91
C VAL A 164 -8.56 -20.23 -3.26
N ALA A 165 -8.52 -20.02 -1.93
CA ALA A 165 -9.67 -19.49 -1.18
C ALA A 165 -10.07 -18.11 -1.65
N LEU A 166 -9.12 -17.20 -1.84
CA LEU A 166 -9.38 -15.82 -2.29
C LEU A 166 -9.87 -15.76 -3.74
N THR A 167 -9.33 -16.60 -4.63
CA THR A 167 -9.82 -16.72 -6.00
C THR A 167 -11.29 -17.14 -6.01
N ARG A 168 -11.66 -18.15 -5.21
CA ARG A 168 -13.04 -18.58 -5.05
C ARG A 168 -13.94 -17.44 -4.54
N LEU A 169 -13.54 -16.74 -3.48
CA LEU A 169 -14.32 -15.63 -2.92
C LEU A 169 -14.52 -14.49 -3.94
N ARG A 170 -13.53 -14.21 -4.76
CA ARG A 170 -13.65 -13.23 -5.85
C ARG A 170 -14.63 -13.71 -6.92
N ASP A 171 -14.52 -14.95 -7.36
CA ASP A 171 -15.38 -15.51 -8.42
C ASP A 171 -16.84 -15.63 -7.96
N GLU A 172 -17.05 -15.90 -6.65
CA GLU A 172 -18.36 -15.85 -5.98
C GLU A 172 -18.83 -14.41 -5.68
N LYS A 173 -18.03 -13.38 -6.00
CA LYS A 173 -18.31 -11.96 -5.78
C LYS A 173 -18.47 -11.55 -4.31
N VAL A 174 -17.90 -12.32 -3.39
CA VAL A 174 -17.82 -11.99 -1.97
C VAL A 174 -16.82 -10.86 -1.72
N ILE A 175 -15.70 -10.88 -2.47
CA ILE A 175 -14.73 -9.79 -2.54
C ILE A 175 -14.60 -9.30 -4.00
N LYS A 176 -14.08 -8.08 -4.19
CA LYS A 176 -13.87 -7.50 -5.52
C LYS A 176 -12.51 -7.86 -6.13
N GLY A 177 -11.54 -8.21 -5.29
CA GLY A 177 -10.22 -8.57 -5.76
C GLY A 177 -9.30 -9.02 -4.64
N TRP A 178 -8.22 -9.69 -5.03
CA TRP A 178 -7.19 -10.19 -4.14
C TRP A 178 -5.79 -10.05 -4.74
N GLY A 179 -4.78 -10.20 -3.90
CA GLY A 179 -3.38 -10.29 -4.27
C GLY A 179 -2.46 -10.40 -3.07
N LEU A 180 -1.20 -10.00 -3.23
CA LEU A 180 -0.24 -9.99 -2.14
C LEU A 180 -0.08 -8.58 -1.56
N GLY A 181 0.11 -8.48 -0.25
CA GLY A 181 0.50 -7.27 0.46
C GLY A 181 1.90 -7.45 1.06
N VAL A 182 2.94 -6.98 0.36
CA VAL A 182 4.34 -7.32 0.67
C VAL A 182 5.28 -6.13 0.53
N ASN A 183 6.48 -6.27 1.13
CA ASN A 183 7.57 -5.29 1.01
C ASN A 183 8.69 -5.78 0.08
N ARG A 184 8.45 -6.82 -0.72
CA ARG A 184 9.41 -7.41 -1.66
C ARG A 184 8.75 -7.68 -2.99
N VAL A 185 9.50 -7.61 -4.08
CA VAL A 185 8.98 -7.83 -5.44
C VAL A 185 8.88 -9.31 -5.79
N GLU A 186 9.77 -10.14 -5.25
CA GLU A 186 9.94 -11.53 -5.62
C GLU A 186 8.67 -12.39 -5.45
N PRO A 187 7.90 -12.28 -4.35
CA PRO A 187 6.65 -13.04 -4.23
C PRO A 187 5.60 -12.62 -5.26
N CYS A 188 5.56 -11.33 -5.63
CA CYS A 188 4.64 -10.85 -6.65
C CYS A 188 5.04 -11.38 -8.05
N GLU A 189 6.33 -11.39 -8.37
CA GLU A 189 6.86 -11.95 -9.62
C GLU A 189 6.55 -13.44 -9.72
N LEU A 190 6.77 -14.22 -8.64
CA LEU A 190 6.40 -15.63 -8.60
C LEU A 190 4.90 -15.84 -8.81
N THR A 191 4.06 -15.03 -8.15
CA THR A 191 2.60 -15.14 -8.28
C THR A 191 2.15 -14.90 -9.72
N ILE A 192 2.73 -13.92 -10.42
CA ILE A 192 2.41 -13.66 -11.81
C ILE A 192 2.87 -14.80 -12.74
N GLU A 193 4.04 -15.39 -12.47
CA GLU A 193 4.66 -16.36 -13.39
C GLU A 193 4.17 -17.79 -13.16
N MET A 194 3.98 -18.20 -11.89
CA MET A 194 3.79 -19.61 -11.53
C MET A 194 2.34 -20.01 -11.28
N THR A 195 1.39 -19.07 -11.19
CA THR A 195 0.02 -19.41 -10.86
C THR A 195 -0.94 -19.19 -12.04
N GLU A 196 -1.88 -20.13 -12.23
CA GLU A 196 -3.04 -19.95 -13.10
C GLU A 196 -4.09 -19.02 -12.44
N MET A 197 -4.00 -18.84 -11.12
CA MET A 197 -4.87 -17.97 -10.34
C MET A 197 -4.33 -16.54 -10.43
N GLN A 198 -4.82 -15.77 -11.38
CA GLN A 198 -4.37 -14.39 -11.57
C GLN A 198 -4.86 -13.49 -10.44
N PRO A 199 -3.96 -12.78 -9.72
CA PRO A 199 -4.35 -11.74 -8.79
C PRO A 199 -4.92 -10.53 -9.53
N ASP A 200 -5.72 -9.73 -8.84
CA ASP A 200 -6.28 -8.48 -9.38
C ASP A 200 -5.31 -7.32 -9.17
N ALA A 201 -4.58 -7.31 -8.06
CA ALA A 201 -3.57 -6.30 -7.76
C ALA A 201 -2.55 -6.80 -6.74
N PHE A 202 -1.48 -6.02 -6.54
CA PHE A 202 -0.56 -6.16 -5.42
C PHE A 202 -0.53 -4.87 -4.59
N LEU A 203 -0.53 -4.98 -3.27
CA LEU A 203 -0.15 -3.90 -2.38
C LEU A 203 1.36 -4.00 -2.14
N LEU A 204 2.11 -3.18 -2.87
CA LEU A 204 3.57 -3.18 -2.86
C LEU A 204 4.07 -2.02 -1.99
N ALA A 205 4.63 -2.34 -0.81
CA ALA A 205 5.05 -1.32 0.13
C ALA A 205 6.54 -1.00 -0.01
N GLY A 206 6.84 0.29 -0.26
CA GLY A 206 8.19 0.84 -0.25
C GLY A 206 9.07 0.45 -1.45
N ARG A 207 8.55 -0.27 -2.46
CA ARG A 207 9.34 -0.77 -3.61
C ARG A 207 9.00 -0.08 -4.94
N TYR A 208 8.03 0.82 -4.94
CA TYR A 208 7.81 1.75 -6.05
C TYR A 208 7.63 3.16 -5.52
N THR A 209 8.70 3.72 -5.02
CA THR A 209 8.79 5.05 -4.42
C THR A 209 9.89 5.87 -5.09
N LEU A 210 9.93 7.17 -4.81
CA LEU A 210 10.97 8.07 -5.33
C LEU A 210 12.39 7.63 -4.96
N LEU A 211 12.56 6.90 -3.84
CA LEU A 211 13.88 6.42 -3.37
C LEU A 211 14.20 5.00 -3.86
N ASP A 212 13.19 4.15 -3.98
CA ASP A 212 13.36 2.74 -4.31
C ASP A 212 12.30 2.32 -5.34
N HIS A 213 12.70 2.05 -6.57
CA HIS A 213 11.84 1.69 -7.68
C HIS A 213 12.56 0.85 -8.75
N GLU A 214 13.89 0.83 -8.75
CA GLU A 214 14.67 0.22 -9.83
C GLU A 214 14.42 -1.29 -9.94
N GLN A 215 14.38 -2.01 -8.81
CA GLN A 215 14.14 -3.44 -8.81
C GLN A 215 12.73 -3.77 -9.34
N ALA A 216 11.70 -3.06 -8.88
CA ALA A 216 10.34 -3.27 -9.35
C ALA A 216 10.19 -3.02 -10.86
N LEU A 217 10.91 -2.03 -11.40
CA LEU A 217 10.89 -1.69 -12.83
C LEU A 217 11.53 -2.74 -13.74
N GLN A 218 12.39 -3.63 -13.21
CA GLN A 218 13.07 -4.61 -14.04
C GLN A 218 12.11 -5.67 -14.58
N ARG A 219 11.19 -6.15 -13.76
CA ARG A 219 10.30 -7.26 -14.11
C ARG A 219 8.86 -7.05 -13.64
N LEU A 220 8.66 -6.74 -12.35
CA LEU A 220 7.32 -6.72 -11.76
C LEU A 220 6.40 -5.70 -12.42
N MET A 221 6.81 -4.44 -12.52
CA MET A 221 5.95 -3.38 -13.06
C MET A 221 5.57 -3.62 -14.52
N PRO A 222 6.50 -4.00 -15.44
CA PRO A 222 6.15 -4.39 -16.80
C PRO A 222 5.25 -5.62 -16.88
N ALA A 223 5.46 -6.63 -16.01
CA ALA A 223 4.61 -7.81 -15.98
C ALA A 223 3.19 -7.49 -15.52
N CYS A 224 3.06 -6.64 -14.50
CA CYS A 224 1.77 -6.14 -14.02
C CYS A 224 1.00 -5.39 -15.11
N GLU A 225 1.67 -4.51 -15.85
CA GLU A 225 1.06 -3.79 -16.96
C GLU A 225 0.59 -4.74 -18.08
N ALA A 226 1.45 -5.67 -18.51
CA ALA A 226 1.13 -6.63 -19.55
C ALA A 226 -0.04 -7.55 -19.19
N LYS A 227 -0.13 -7.96 -17.92
CA LYS A 227 -1.19 -8.86 -17.42
C LYS A 227 -2.38 -8.12 -16.80
N LYS A 228 -2.39 -6.79 -16.82
CA LYS A 228 -3.44 -5.95 -16.24
C LYS A 228 -3.68 -6.23 -14.75
N VAL A 229 -2.60 -6.43 -14.01
CA VAL A 229 -2.59 -6.52 -12.56
C VAL A 229 -2.24 -5.15 -12.01
N ASP A 230 -3.09 -4.59 -11.18
CA ASP A 230 -2.84 -3.25 -10.62
C ASP A 230 -1.83 -3.27 -9.47
N ILE A 231 -1.21 -2.12 -9.21
CA ILE A 231 -0.36 -1.89 -8.03
C ILE A 231 -1.00 -0.84 -7.13
N VAL A 232 -1.18 -1.18 -5.86
CA VAL A 232 -1.42 -0.22 -4.77
C VAL A 232 -0.08 0.04 -4.11
N VAL A 233 0.41 1.27 -4.21
CA VAL A 233 1.69 1.63 -3.60
C VAL A 233 1.50 1.97 -2.14
N GLY A 234 1.99 1.10 -1.25
CA GLY A 234 2.08 1.35 0.18
C GLY A 234 3.36 2.09 0.55
N GLY A 235 3.32 2.90 1.61
CA GLY A 235 4.49 3.59 2.15
C GLY A 235 5.22 4.50 1.14
N PRO A 236 4.54 5.37 0.38
CA PRO A 236 5.17 6.19 -0.68
C PRO A 236 6.25 7.14 -0.15
N TYR A 237 6.26 7.38 1.16
CA TYR A 237 7.28 8.21 1.84
C TYR A 237 8.45 7.39 2.38
N SER A 238 8.62 6.13 1.96
CA SER A 238 9.73 5.25 2.33
C SER A 238 9.96 5.24 3.84
N SER A 239 8.96 4.75 4.60
CA SER A 239 8.93 4.73 6.08
C SER A 239 9.03 6.11 6.74
N GLY A 240 8.74 7.17 5.98
CA GLY A 240 8.66 8.54 6.46
C GLY A 240 9.87 9.41 6.17
N VAL A 241 10.99 8.88 5.65
CA VAL A 241 12.20 9.67 5.40
C VAL A 241 11.95 10.80 4.38
N LEU A 242 11.13 10.58 3.35
CA LEU A 242 10.72 11.61 2.40
C LEU A 242 9.79 12.65 3.02
N ALA A 243 9.07 12.30 4.10
CA ALA A 243 8.23 13.24 4.85
C ALA A 243 8.93 13.87 6.05
N GLY A 244 10.28 13.87 6.08
CA GLY A 244 11.08 14.45 7.15
C GLY A 244 11.27 13.58 8.39
N GLY A 245 10.84 12.31 8.35
CA GLY A 245 11.08 11.34 9.41
C GLY A 245 12.49 10.73 9.35
N PRO A 246 12.91 9.99 10.40
CA PRO A 246 14.24 9.42 10.48
C PRO A 246 14.39 8.06 9.77
N ASN A 247 13.29 7.39 9.42
CA ASN A 247 13.30 5.98 9.05
C ASN A 247 13.21 5.74 7.55
N PHE A 248 13.96 4.74 7.08
CA PHE A 248 13.86 4.09 5.78
C PHE A 248 13.76 2.58 6.00
N GLU A 249 12.90 1.87 5.29
CA GLU A 249 12.66 0.43 5.49
C GLU A 249 12.42 0.02 6.95
N TYR A 250 11.66 0.86 7.67
CA TYR A 250 11.29 0.70 9.09
C TYR A 250 12.45 0.81 10.08
N ALA A 251 13.67 1.12 9.63
CA ALA A 251 14.86 1.32 10.45
C ALA A 251 15.43 2.75 10.24
N PRO A 252 16.35 3.24 11.09
CA PRO A 252 17.01 4.51 10.85
C PRO A 252 17.67 4.57 9.47
N ALA A 253 17.41 5.64 8.72
CA ALA A 253 17.97 5.82 7.38
C ALA A 253 19.50 5.93 7.39
N SER A 254 20.17 5.25 6.46
CA SER A 254 21.63 5.33 6.30
C SER A 254 22.06 6.73 5.81
N PRO A 255 23.36 7.09 5.99
CA PRO A 255 23.88 8.35 5.46
C PRO A 255 23.64 8.53 3.96
N GLU A 256 23.76 7.46 3.16
CA GLU A 256 23.57 7.47 1.70
C GLU A 256 22.13 7.79 1.33
N ILE A 257 21.17 7.18 2.03
CA ILE A 257 19.74 7.48 1.83
C ILE A 257 19.44 8.92 2.19
N ARG A 258 19.97 9.44 3.32
CA ARG A 258 19.79 10.84 3.71
C ARG A 258 20.37 11.78 2.67
N ALA A 259 21.58 11.50 2.17
CA ALA A 259 22.19 12.32 1.11
C ALA A 259 21.35 12.32 -0.18
N LYS A 260 20.76 11.17 -0.57
CA LYS A 260 19.84 11.12 -1.71
C LYS A 260 18.59 11.95 -1.46
N VAL A 261 18.01 11.87 -0.26
CA VAL A 261 16.85 12.71 0.14
C VAL A 261 17.18 14.19 0.10
N ASP A 262 18.35 14.61 0.59
CA ASP A 262 18.77 15.99 0.60
C ASP A 262 18.99 16.54 -0.82
N ARG A 263 19.52 15.73 -1.74
CA ARG A 263 19.61 16.09 -3.17
C ARG A 263 18.21 16.27 -3.78
N ILE A 264 17.27 15.37 -3.50
CA ILE A 264 15.88 15.50 -3.96
C ILE A 264 15.26 16.78 -3.39
N ARG A 265 15.46 17.06 -2.10
CA ARG A 265 14.93 18.27 -1.44
C ARG A 265 15.49 19.55 -2.08
N THR A 266 16.79 19.58 -2.41
CA THR A 266 17.40 20.72 -3.11
C THR A 266 16.71 21.02 -4.45
N ILE A 267 16.31 19.98 -5.19
CA ILE A 267 15.56 20.15 -6.43
C ILE A 267 14.12 20.62 -6.14
N CYS A 268 13.48 20.01 -5.14
CA CYS A 268 12.15 20.41 -4.69
C CYS A 268 12.10 21.92 -4.36
N ASP A 269 13.07 22.41 -3.57
CA ASP A 269 13.17 23.82 -3.18
C ASP A 269 13.37 24.74 -4.39
N ARG A 270 14.20 24.33 -5.36
CA ARG A 270 14.44 25.08 -6.60
C ARG A 270 13.18 25.30 -7.44
N PHE A 271 12.31 24.31 -7.49
CA PHE A 271 11.08 24.34 -8.28
C PHE A 271 9.84 24.68 -7.47
N ALA A 272 9.98 24.99 -6.18
CA ALA A 272 8.88 25.23 -5.24
C ALA A 272 7.86 24.06 -5.20
N VAL A 273 8.37 22.82 -5.26
CA VAL A 273 7.59 21.57 -5.19
C VAL A 273 7.75 20.95 -3.80
N SER A 274 6.67 20.54 -3.17
CA SER A 274 6.78 19.77 -1.94
C SER A 274 7.32 18.35 -2.20
N ILE A 275 8.22 17.88 -1.34
CA ILE A 275 8.77 16.52 -1.48
C ILE A 275 7.68 15.44 -1.37
N LYS A 276 6.59 15.73 -0.65
CA LYS A 276 5.42 14.87 -0.57
C LYS A 276 4.70 14.76 -1.91
N ALA A 277 4.50 15.89 -2.62
CA ALA A 277 3.93 15.89 -3.95
C ALA A 277 4.80 15.08 -4.93
N ALA A 278 6.10 15.32 -4.92
CA ALA A 278 7.04 14.55 -5.73
C ALA A 278 6.92 13.02 -5.46
N ALA A 279 6.84 12.61 -4.20
CA ALA A 279 6.74 11.20 -3.83
C ALA A 279 5.40 10.57 -4.26
N LEU A 280 4.27 11.23 -4.04
CA LEU A 280 2.94 10.71 -4.39
C LEU A 280 2.75 10.63 -5.90
N HIS A 281 3.08 11.70 -6.63
CA HIS A 281 2.94 11.76 -8.08
C HIS A 281 3.86 10.74 -8.77
N PHE A 282 5.12 10.59 -8.31
CA PHE A 282 6.01 9.56 -8.82
C PHE A 282 5.42 8.14 -8.63
N SER A 283 4.96 7.85 -7.42
CA SER A 283 4.40 6.52 -7.10
C SER A 283 3.18 6.17 -7.96
N LEU A 284 2.43 7.17 -8.42
CA LEU A 284 1.28 7.00 -9.31
C LEU A 284 1.62 7.10 -10.80
N ALA A 285 2.86 7.45 -11.18
CA ALA A 285 3.18 7.70 -12.58
C ALA A 285 3.19 6.45 -13.46
N HIS A 286 3.49 5.28 -12.90
CA HIS A 286 3.48 4.04 -13.68
C HIS A 286 2.05 3.63 -14.08
N PRO A 287 1.80 3.16 -15.32
CA PRO A 287 0.47 2.73 -15.78
C PRO A 287 -0.19 1.67 -14.88
N ALA A 288 0.58 0.73 -14.34
CA ALA A 288 0.07 -0.28 -13.41
C ALA A 288 -0.29 0.28 -12.02
N SER A 289 0.19 1.46 -11.62
CA SER A 289 -0.12 2.05 -10.31
C SER A 289 -1.55 2.58 -10.26
N ALA A 290 -2.44 1.90 -9.53
CA ALA A 290 -3.85 2.26 -9.40
C ALA A 290 -4.13 3.21 -8.24
N ALA A 291 -3.39 3.05 -7.14
CA ALA A 291 -3.58 3.85 -5.92
C ALA A 291 -2.27 4.03 -5.16
N VAL A 292 -2.25 5.03 -4.30
CA VAL A 292 -1.20 5.26 -3.31
C VAL A 292 -1.85 5.40 -1.93
N ILE A 293 -1.29 4.70 -0.93
CA ILE A 293 -1.84 4.68 0.43
C ILE A 293 -0.79 5.10 1.46
N PRO A 294 -0.52 6.40 1.61
CA PRO A 294 0.34 6.89 2.68
C PRO A 294 -0.26 6.57 4.05
N GLY A 295 0.61 6.25 5.01
CA GLY A 295 0.23 6.08 6.40
C GLY A 295 0.30 7.39 7.16
N ALA A 296 -0.73 7.70 7.96
CA ALA A 296 -0.74 8.85 8.84
C ALA A 296 -1.12 8.49 10.27
N SER A 297 -0.46 9.15 11.23
CA SER A 297 -0.74 9.00 12.67
C SER A 297 -1.26 10.29 13.32
N LYS A 298 -1.53 11.32 12.50
CA LYS A 298 -2.03 12.64 12.94
C LYS A 298 -2.92 13.25 11.86
N PRO A 299 -4.00 13.97 12.23
CA PRO A 299 -4.91 14.60 11.27
C PRO A 299 -4.22 15.54 10.29
N GLY A 300 -3.25 16.35 10.76
CA GLY A 300 -2.53 17.29 9.91
C GLY A 300 -1.78 16.63 8.73
N ARG A 301 -1.29 15.39 8.91
CA ARG A 301 -0.63 14.65 7.82
C ARG A 301 -1.58 14.29 6.69
N ILE A 302 -2.83 14.00 7.00
CA ILE A 302 -3.87 13.74 5.99
C ILE A 302 -4.11 14.99 5.13
N VAL A 303 -4.23 16.16 5.78
CA VAL A 303 -4.41 17.44 5.08
C VAL A 303 -3.22 17.73 4.16
N GLU A 304 -2.00 17.49 4.65
CA GLU A 304 -0.77 17.63 3.85
C GLU A 304 -0.74 16.67 2.65
N ASP A 305 -1.18 15.41 2.82
CA ASP A 305 -1.18 14.41 1.75
C ASP A 305 -2.19 14.77 0.65
N HIS A 306 -3.38 15.24 1.02
CA HIS A 306 -4.36 15.74 0.06
C HIS A 306 -3.89 17.01 -0.65
N ALA A 307 -3.25 17.93 0.06
CA ALA A 307 -2.65 19.11 -0.55
C ALA A 307 -1.56 18.74 -1.56
N ALA A 308 -0.68 17.79 -1.18
CA ALA A 308 0.40 17.29 -2.05
C ALA A 308 -0.14 16.60 -3.31
N MET A 309 -1.23 15.82 -3.22
CA MET A 309 -1.87 15.20 -4.39
C MET A 309 -2.44 16.22 -5.38
N ASN A 310 -2.86 17.39 -4.90
CA ASN A 310 -3.42 18.46 -5.73
C ASN A 310 -2.36 19.49 -6.18
N GLU A 311 -1.12 19.36 -5.72
CA GLU A 311 -0.03 20.27 -6.06
C GLU A 311 0.36 20.12 -7.53
N LYS A 312 0.52 21.23 -8.23
CA LYS A 312 0.99 21.23 -9.61
C LYS A 312 2.51 21.12 -9.63
N VAL A 313 3.01 20.02 -10.16
CA VAL A 313 4.45 19.79 -10.32
C VAL A 313 4.85 20.11 -11.76
N PRO A 314 5.80 21.05 -11.96
CA PRO A 314 6.28 21.41 -13.31
C PRO A 314 6.98 20.25 -14.01
N ASP A 315 6.85 20.17 -15.34
CA ASP A 315 7.48 19.13 -16.14
C ASP A 315 9.03 19.17 -16.03
N GLU A 316 9.60 20.36 -15.93
CA GLU A 316 11.04 20.61 -15.76
C GLU A 316 11.59 20.01 -14.45
N PHE A 317 10.79 19.94 -13.40
CA PHE A 317 11.14 19.27 -12.15
C PHE A 317 11.48 17.78 -12.38
N TRP A 318 10.63 17.07 -13.12
CA TRP A 318 10.82 15.66 -13.43
C TRP A 318 12.01 15.42 -14.34
N HIS A 319 12.22 16.28 -15.33
CA HIS A 319 13.41 16.25 -16.17
C HIS A 319 14.69 16.46 -15.37
N GLN A 320 14.67 17.35 -14.37
CA GLN A 320 15.83 17.58 -13.51
C GLN A 320 16.14 16.39 -12.63
N LEU A 321 15.13 15.74 -12.03
CA LEU A 321 15.33 14.50 -11.24
C LEU A 321 15.97 13.39 -12.08
N ARG A 322 15.49 13.20 -13.33
CA ARG A 322 16.05 12.21 -14.26
C ARG A 322 17.48 12.57 -14.68
N LYS A 323 17.75 13.84 -14.98
CA LYS A 323 19.08 14.32 -15.35
C LYS A 323 20.12 14.12 -14.25
N GLU A 324 19.73 14.28 -13.00
CA GLU A 324 20.59 14.05 -11.83
C GLU A 324 20.65 12.60 -11.37
N ALA A 325 20.10 11.67 -12.14
CA ALA A 325 20.02 10.25 -11.82
C ALA A 325 19.44 9.97 -10.41
N LEU A 326 18.46 10.78 -9.99
CA LEU A 326 17.72 10.58 -8.75
C LEU A 326 16.52 9.65 -8.96
N VAL A 327 16.08 9.51 -10.19
CA VAL A 327 15.11 8.51 -10.65
C VAL A 327 15.68 7.74 -11.84
N SER A 328 15.29 6.48 -11.97
CA SER A 328 15.69 5.63 -13.10
C SER A 328 15.32 6.27 -14.44
N PRO A 329 16.17 6.18 -15.46
CA PRO A 329 15.83 6.66 -16.81
C PRO A 329 14.60 5.96 -17.39
N ASN A 330 14.33 4.73 -16.95
CA ASN A 330 13.22 3.90 -17.42
C ASN A 330 11.94 4.08 -16.57
N ALA A 331 11.97 4.87 -15.47
CA ALA A 331 10.79 5.10 -14.66
C ALA A 331 9.80 6.00 -15.42
N PRO A 332 8.56 5.58 -15.64
CA PRO A 332 7.52 6.47 -16.12
C PRO A 332 7.36 7.66 -15.17
N LEU A 333 7.24 8.84 -15.72
CA LEU A 333 7.05 10.08 -14.96
C LEU A 333 5.66 10.66 -15.24
N PRO A 334 5.13 11.53 -14.39
CA PRO A 334 3.80 12.14 -14.58
C PRO A 334 3.63 12.90 -15.91
N ILE A 335 4.73 13.35 -16.50
CA ILE A 335 4.78 14.00 -17.83
C ILE A 335 4.46 13.03 -18.98
N ASP A 336 4.85 11.77 -18.83
CA ASP A 336 4.69 10.75 -19.88
C ASP A 336 3.18 10.43 -20.09
N ARG A 337 2.36 10.46 -19.02
CA ARG A 337 0.89 10.26 -19.09
C ARG A 337 0.13 11.35 -19.85
N LYS A 338 0.60 12.59 -19.80
CA LYS A 338 -0.02 13.72 -20.53
C LYS A 338 0.10 13.56 -22.04
N GLY A 339 1.15 12.87 -22.50
CA GLY A 339 1.34 12.54 -23.92
C GLY A 339 0.30 11.53 -24.41
N ASP A 340 0.08 10.47 -23.64
CA ASP A 340 -0.86 9.37 -23.99
C ASP A 340 -2.31 9.86 -24.02
N GLU A 341 -2.74 10.69 -23.08
CA GLU A 341 -4.09 11.29 -23.07
C GLU A 341 -4.30 12.25 -24.25
N ALA A 342 -3.28 13.00 -24.64
CA ALA A 342 -3.35 13.90 -25.78
C ALA A 342 -3.39 13.15 -27.13
N GLU A 343 -2.73 12.01 -27.25
CA GLU A 343 -2.79 11.14 -28.43
C GLU A 343 -4.10 10.37 -28.51
N ALA A 344 -4.60 9.82 -27.39
CA ALA A 344 -5.89 9.16 -27.31
C ALA A 344 -7.05 10.11 -27.66
N GLY A 345 -7.00 11.35 -27.19
CA GLY A 345 -7.96 12.40 -27.54
C GLY A 345 -7.96 12.78 -29.03
N LYS A 346 -6.78 12.76 -29.68
CA LYS A 346 -6.68 13.02 -31.14
C LYS A 346 -7.20 11.84 -31.99
N GLN A 347 -7.02 10.61 -31.56
CA GLN A 347 -7.52 9.44 -32.28
C GLN A 347 -9.03 9.31 -32.19
N SER A 348 -9.65 9.67 -31.06
CA SER A 348 -11.11 9.67 -30.91
C SER A 348 -11.79 10.77 -31.74
N SER A 349 -11.15 11.92 -31.93
CA SER A 349 -11.68 13.02 -32.76
C SER A 349 -11.61 12.73 -34.26
N HIS A 350 -10.72 11.83 -34.71
CA HIS A 350 -10.62 11.41 -36.12
C HIS A 350 -11.56 10.25 -36.47
N ALA A 351 -12.00 9.46 -35.48
CA ALA A 351 -12.96 8.37 -35.70
C ALA A 351 -14.42 8.84 -35.80
N GLY A 352 -14.74 10.05 -35.39
CA GLY A 352 -16.08 10.66 -35.47
C GLY A 352 -16.37 11.45 -36.73
N GLN A 353 -15.46 11.50 -37.70
CA GLN A 353 -15.62 12.22 -38.98
C GLN A 353 -15.63 11.32 -40.23
N ARG A 354 -16.00 10.07 -40.07
CA ARG A 354 -16.22 9.19 -41.23
C ARG A 354 -17.63 8.63 -41.25
#